data_bfb2ae4c69737f856c6f8b1abc792f26
#
_entry.id   bfb2ae4c69737f856c6f8b1abc792f26
#
_cell.length_a   1.000
_cell.length_b   1.000
_cell.length_c   1.000
_cell.angle_alpha   90.00
_cell.angle_beta   90.00
_cell.angle_gamma   90.00
#
_symmetry.space_group_name_H-M   'P 1'
#
loop_
_entity.id
_entity.type
_entity.pdbx_description
1 polymer ?
#
loop_
_entity_poly.entity_id
_entity_poly.type
_entity_poly.pdbx_seq_one_letter_code
_entity_poly.pdbx_strand_id
1 'polypeptide(L)'
;MGLTRALASELGPDGIRVNAMAPGATVTEVPRESITEENLKAVVRETALRRVGTAQDIVGPVMFLVGPDSDWLTGQTLVADGGVTYA
;
A
#
# COMPACT_ATOMS: atom_id res chain seq x y z
N MET A 1 4.43 0.66 12.10
CA MET A 1 5.68 0.38 11.39
C MET A 1 6.84 1.10 12.05
N GLY A 2 7.51 0.36 12.93
CA GLY A 2 8.57 0.93 13.75
C GLY A 2 9.75 1.50 12.95
N LEU A 3 10.20 0.76 11.93
CA LEU A 3 11.33 1.21 11.12
C LEU A 3 11.01 2.49 10.34
N THR A 4 9.81 2.59 9.78
CA THR A 4 9.38 3.78 9.04
C THR A 4 9.41 5.00 9.94
N ARG A 5 8.87 4.88 11.15
CA ARG A 5 8.85 5.99 12.11
C ARG A 5 10.25 6.37 12.58
N ALA A 6 11.08 5.37 12.85
CA ALA A 6 12.45 5.62 13.30
C ALA A 6 13.25 6.37 12.23
N LEU A 7 13.16 5.92 10.98
CA LEU A 7 13.85 6.59 9.87
C LEU A 7 13.29 7.98 9.60
N ALA A 8 11.97 8.15 9.71
CA ALA A 8 11.35 9.45 9.53
C ALA A 8 11.85 10.46 10.56
N SER A 9 11.97 10.03 11.82
CA SER A 9 12.47 10.90 12.88
C SER A 9 13.95 11.23 12.70
N GLU A 10 14.75 10.25 12.29
CA GLU A 10 16.18 10.43 12.10
C GLU A 10 16.49 11.35 10.91
N LEU A 11 15.80 11.15 9.80
CA LEU A 11 16.09 11.84 8.55
C LEU A 11 15.27 13.11 8.33
N GLY A 12 14.23 13.32 9.13
CA GLY A 12 13.38 14.50 9.03
C GLY A 12 14.12 15.82 9.12
N PRO A 13 15.08 15.98 10.06
CA PRO A 13 15.87 17.22 10.13
C PRO A 13 16.64 17.54 8.86
N ASP A 14 16.94 16.52 8.04
CA ASP A 14 17.63 16.70 6.76
C ASP A 14 16.65 16.94 5.61
N GLY A 15 15.37 17.09 5.90
CA GLY A 15 14.35 17.32 4.86
C GLY A 15 13.94 16.07 4.11
N ILE A 16 14.23 14.87 4.65
CA ILE A 16 13.90 13.61 4.00
C ILE A 16 12.65 13.01 4.65
N ARG A 17 11.66 12.71 3.84
CA ARG A 17 10.43 12.06 4.28
C ARG A 17 10.53 10.56 4.08
N VAL A 18 10.02 9.80 5.02
CA VAL A 18 10.02 8.33 4.97
C VAL A 18 8.61 7.86 5.29
N ASN A 19 7.97 7.26 4.31
CA ASN A 19 6.63 6.70 4.44
C ASN A 19 6.63 5.28 3.91
N ALA A 20 5.66 4.51 4.33
CA ALA A 20 5.48 3.14 3.87
C ALA A 20 4.13 3.01 3.17
N MET A 21 4.05 2.05 2.27
CA MET A 21 2.80 1.71 1.61
C MET A 21 2.53 0.23 1.83
N ALA A 22 1.32 -0.09 2.26
CA ALA A 22 0.89 -1.47 2.50
C ALA A 22 -0.18 -1.83 1.49
N PRO A 23 0.15 -2.58 0.43
CA PRO A 23 -0.84 -3.01 -0.54
C PRO A 23 -1.63 -4.22 -0.03
N GLY A 24 -2.84 -4.39 -0.55
CA GLY A 24 -3.61 -5.60 -0.36
C GLY A 24 -3.31 -6.62 -1.46
N ALA A 25 -4.23 -7.56 -1.66
CA ALA A 25 -4.10 -8.54 -2.73
C ALA A 25 -4.24 -7.85 -4.09
N THR A 26 -3.22 -7.99 -4.92
CA THR A 26 -3.19 -7.39 -6.26
C THR A 26 -2.87 -8.45 -7.30
N VAL A 27 -3.33 -8.22 -8.51
CA VAL A 27 -2.91 -9.02 -9.66
C VAL A 27 -1.57 -8.47 -10.11
N THR A 28 -0.53 -9.26 -9.91
CA THR A 28 0.83 -8.94 -10.32
C THR A 28 1.31 -10.03 -11.28
N GLU A 29 2.56 -9.95 -11.69
CA GLU A 29 3.17 -10.95 -12.57
C GLU A 29 3.61 -12.22 -11.84
N VAL A 30 3.13 -12.41 -10.62
CA VAL A 30 3.43 -13.62 -9.83
C VAL A 30 2.83 -14.85 -10.54
N PRO A 31 3.55 -15.98 -10.55
CA PRO A 31 3.02 -17.21 -11.15
C PRO A 31 1.64 -17.57 -10.61
N ARG A 32 0.74 -17.86 -11.54
CA ARG A 32 -0.66 -18.07 -11.21
C ARG A 32 -0.99 -19.45 -10.68
N GLU A 33 -0.04 -20.35 -10.69
CA GLU A 33 -0.25 -21.70 -10.18
C GLU A 33 -0.60 -21.72 -8.69
N SER A 34 -0.17 -20.70 -7.96
CA SER A 34 -0.47 -20.59 -6.53
C SER A 34 -1.77 -19.86 -6.24
N ILE A 35 -2.45 -19.33 -7.26
CA ILE A 35 -3.67 -18.55 -7.10
C ILE A 35 -4.83 -19.35 -7.70
N THR A 36 -5.73 -19.83 -6.84
CA THR A 36 -6.91 -20.55 -7.29
C THR A 36 -8.08 -19.58 -7.47
N GLU A 37 -9.06 -20.00 -8.26
CA GLU A 37 -10.28 -19.23 -8.44
C GLU A 37 -11.02 -19.03 -7.11
N GLU A 38 -11.01 -20.04 -6.25
CA GLU A 38 -11.66 -19.93 -4.94
C GLU A 38 -10.94 -18.94 -4.04
N ASN A 39 -9.61 -18.90 -4.09
CA ASN A 39 -8.84 -17.93 -3.33
C ASN A 39 -9.17 -16.50 -3.79
N LEU A 40 -9.30 -16.29 -5.09
CA LEU A 40 -9.69 -14.98 -5.63
C LEU A 40 -11.10 -14.59 -5.19
N LYS A 41 -12.04 -15.52 -5.19
CA LYS A 41 -13.40 -15.25 -4.72
C LYS A 41 -13.42 -14.87 -3.24
N ALA A 42 -12.60 -15.52 -2.42
CA ALA A 42 -12.48 -15.21 -1.01
C ALA A 42 -11.93 -13.79 -0.82
N VAL A 43 -10.90 -13.43 -1.55
CA VAL A 43 -10.32 -12.08 -1.50
C VAL A 43 -11.36 -11.03 -1.87
N VAL A 44 -12.11 -11.27 -2.94
CA VAL A 44 -13.16 -10.34 -3.39
C VAL A 44 -14.23 -10.16 -2.30
N ARG A 45 -14.64 -11.27 -1.66
CA ARG A 45 -15.65 -11.18 -0.59
C ARG A 45 -15.18 -10.36 0.61
N GLU A 46 -13.89 -10.44 0.92
CA GLU A 46 -13.31 -9.75 2.08
C GLU A 46 -12.89 -8.31 1.78
N THR A 47 -12.90 -7.92 0.52
CA THR A 47 -12.51 -6.58 0.10
C THR A 47 -13.74 -5.69 0.02
N ALA A 48 -13.72 -4.54 0.68
CA ALA A 48 -14.87 -3.63 0.65
C ALA A 48 -15.23 -3.21 -0.77
N LEU A 49 -14.23 -2.97 -1.62
CA LEU A 49 -14.46 -2.58 -3.00
C LEU A 49 -14.80 -3.76 -3.93
N ARG A 50 -14.85 -4.97 -3.39
CA ARG A 50 -15.31 -6.18 -4.08
C ARG A 50 -14.54 -6.48 -5.36
N ARG A 51 -13.24 -6.24 -5.35
CA ARG A 51 -12.36 -6.61 -6.46
C ARG A 51 -10.95 -6.81 -5.96
N VAL A 52 -10.16 -7.52 -6.75
CA VAL A 52 -8.72 -7.65 -6.54
C VAL A 52 -8.05 -6.39 -7.09
N GLY A 53 -7.04 -5.89 -6.41
CA GLY A 53 -6.31 -4.72 -6.87
C GLY A 53 -5.47 -5.01 -8.10
N THR A 54 -5.12 -3.97 -8.81
CA THR A 54 -4.23 -4.01 -9.97
C THR A 54 -2.95 -3.25 -9.66
N ALA A 55 -1.95 -3.38 -10.53
CA ALA A 55 -0.72 -2.60 -10.39
C ALA A 55 -1.01 -1.09 -10.34
N GLN A 56 -1.98 -0.61 -11.12
CA GLN A 56 -2.35 0.81 -11.13
C GLN A 56 -2.90 1.29 -9.79
N ASP A 57 -3.57 0.41 -9.05
CA ASP A 57 -4.06 0.76 -7.72
C ASP A 57 -2.93 1.05 -6.74
N ILE A 58 -1.74 0.56 -7.02
CA ILE A 58 -0.56 0.79 -6.18
C ILE A 58 0.25 1.98 -6.68
N VAL A 59 0.35 2.16 -7.99
CA VAL A 59 1.11 3.26 -8.59
C VAL A 59 0.61 4.62 -8.13
N GLY A 60 -0.71 4.83 -8.11
CA GLY A 60 -1.29 6.11 -7.69
C GLY A 60 -0.86 6.53 -6.28
N PRO A 61 -1.08 5.68 -5.25
CA PRO A 61 -0.63 6.00 -3.90
C PRO A 61 0.87 6.24 -3.78
N VAL A 62 1.70 5.44 -4.47
CA VAL A 62 3.16 5.64 -4.46
C VAL A 62 3.52 6.98 -5.08
N MET A 63 2.92 7.33 -6.21
CA MET A 63 3.17 8.61 -6.86
C MET A 63 2.76 9.78 -5.96
N PHE A 64 1.65 9.65 -5.23
CA PHE A 64 1.26 10.64 -4.24
C PHE A 64 2.34 10.82 -3.17
N LEU A 65 2.85 9.71 -2.63
CA LEU A 65 3.84 9.76 -1.54
C LEU A 65 5.18 10.35 -1.98
N VAL A 66 5.58 10.18 -3.23
CA VAL A 66 6.86 10.74 -3.72
C VAL A 66 6.71 12.15 -4.27
N GLY A 67 5.48 12.61 -4.48
CA GLY A 67 5.20 13.92 -5.03
C GLY A 67 5.09 15.02 -3.99
N PRO A 68 4.94 16.28 -4.45
CA PRO A 68 4.88 17.43 -3.54
C PRO A 68 3.59 17.52 -2.74
N ASP A 69 2.53 16.86 -3.16
CA ASP A 69 1.24 16.92 -2.45
C ASP A 69 1.29 16.26 -1.08
N SER A 70 2.30 15.44 -0.82
CA SER A 70 2.50 14.78 0.47
C SER A 70 3.64 15.37 1.29
N ASP A 71 4.01 16.63 1.03
CA ASP A 71 5.16 17.26 1.66
C ASP A 71 5.13 17.29 3.20
N TRP A 72 3.94 17.31 3.79
CA TRP A 72 3.78 17.32 5.24
C TRP A 72 3.58 15.93 5.84
N LEU A 73 3.79 14.87 5.05
CA LEU A 73 3.62 13.48 5.49
C LEU A 73 4.98 12.80 5.65
N THR A 74 5.25 12.33 6.85
CA THR A 74 6.40 11.48 7.11
C THR A 74 6.08 10.55 8.28
N GLY A 75 6.69 9.38 8.30
CA GLY A 75 6.47 8.38 9.35
C GLY A 75 5.13 7.67 9.25
N GLN A 76 4.43 7.79 8.14
CA GLN A 76 3.09 7.23 7.97
C GLN A 76 3.09 5.96 7.13
N THR A 77 2.06 5.14 7.34
CA THR A 77 1.80 4.00 6.48
C THR A 77 0.49 4.23 5.75
N LEU A 78 0.55 4.23 4.44
CA LEU A 78 -0.64 4.36 3.60
C LEU A 78 -1.10 2.97 3.19
N VAL A 79 -2.31 2.60 3.61
CA VAL A 79 -2.88 1.29 3.31
C VAL A 79 -3.73 1.41 2.05
N ALA A 80 -3.39 0.64 1.03
CA ALA A 80 -4.12 0.62 -0.24
C ALA A 80 -4.54 -0.82 -0.53
N ASP A 81 -5.62 -1.26 0.11
CA ASP A 81 -6.06 -2.66 0.10
C ASP A 81 -7.54 -2.82 -0.28
N GLY A 82 -8.16 -1.78 -0.81
CA GLY A 82 -9.57 -1.86 -1.20
C GLY A 82 -10.52 -2.01 -0.03
N GLY A 83 -10.05 -1.77 1.20
CA GLY A 83 -10.89 -1.83 2.39
C GLY A 83 -10.95 -3.20 3.05
N VAL A 84 -9.88 -3.98 2.94
CA VAL A 84 -9.76 -5.22 3.71
C VAL A 84 -9.43 -4.88 5.16
N THR A 85 -8.54 -3.91 5.36
CA THR A 85 -8.09 -3.48 6.68
C THR A 85 -8.51 -2.04 6.92
N TYR A 86 -9.09 -1.78 8.07
CA TYR A 86 -9.41 -0.41 8.51
C TYR A 86 -8.42 0.00 9.58
N ALA A 87 -7.42 0.73 9.18
CA ALA A 87 -6.36 1.16 10.09
C ALA A 87 -6.73 2.38 10.91
#